data_d067f793fb77707fa713196547def4a5
#
_entry.id   d067f793fb77707fa713196547def4a5
#
_cell.length_a   1.000
_cell.length_b   1.000
_cell.length_c   1.000
_cell.angle_alpha   90.00
_cell.angle_beta   90.00
_cell.angle_gamma   90.00
#
_symmetry.space_group_name_H-M   'P 1'
#
loop_
_entity.id
_entity.type
_entity.pdbx_description
1 polymer ?
#
loop_
_entity_poly.entity_id
_entity_poly.type
_entity_poly.pdbx_seq_one_letter_code
_entity_poly.pdbx_strand_id
1 'polypeptide(L)'
;YGLCGEEVMHRTISYAKEKGLYIILDVKRNDIGSTAEAYSKAYLGKVDIDGVECEPCPVDCVTVNPYLGTDGIQPFVNDCKTFDKAIFALVKTSNPSSGELQDLLVGDEHIYEKVAQCVNKWNEETIGKSGYGAVGAVVGATYPEQAKVLRKIMPKSYFLVPGYGAQ
;
A
#
# COMPACT_ATOMS: atom_id res chain seq x y z
N TYR A 1 20.31 1.12 -4.62
CA TYR A 1 21.12 2.22 -5.20
C TYR A 1 21.90 2.99 -4.13
N GLY A 2 21.75 2.65 -2.83
CA GLY A 2 22.44 3.29 -1.73
C GLY A 2 22.13 4.78 -1.60
N LEU A 3 23.00 5.51 -0.87
CA LEU A 3 22.78 6.91 -0.53
C LEU A 3 22.55 7.81 -1.76
N CYS A 4 23.34 7.63 -2.81
CA CYS A 4 23.19 8.43 -4.04
C CYS A 4 21.82 8.20 -4.70
N GLY A 5 21.31 6.97 -4.66
CA GLY A 5 19.99 6.66 -5.20
C GLY A 5 18.86 7.27 -4.37
N GLU A 6 18.99 7.31 -3.06
CA GLU A 6 18.02 7.95 -2.17
C GLU A 6 17.99 9.47 -2.40
N GLU A 7 19.16 10.13 -2.56
CA GLU A 7 19.22 11.54 -2.89
C GLU A 7 18.50 11.86 -4.22
N VAL A 8 18.73 11.06 -5.26
CA VAL A 8 18.04 11.22 -6.55
C VAL A 8 16.54 10.99 -6.39
N MET A 9 16.11 9.99 -5.62
CA MET A 9 14.71 9.71 -5.34
C MET A 9 14.04 10.92 -4.67
N HIS A 10 14.62 11.47 -3.62
CA HIS A 10 14.07 12.64 -2.93
C HIS A 10 13.94 13.85 -3.85
N ARG A 11 14.94 14.13 -4.68
CA ARG A 11 14.88 15.20 -5.69
C ARG A 11 13.77 14.95 -6.71
N THR A 12 13.58 13.71 -7.14
CA THR A 12 12.51 13.32 -8.08
C THR A 12 11.14 13.52 -7.45
N ILE A 13 10.96 13.11 -6.18
CA ILE A 13 9.72 13.29 -5.41
C ILE A 13 9.40 14.78 -5.30
N SER A 14 10.36 15.61 -4.88
CA SER A 14 10.19 17.06 -4.75
C SER A 14 9.74 17.68 -6.07
N TYR A 15 10.42 17.36 -7.17
CA TYR A 15 10.05 17.84 -8.51
C TYR A 15 8.66 17.42 -8.94
N ALA A 16 8.28 16.16 -8.69
CA ALA A 16 6.95 15.66 -9.02
C ALA A 16 5.84 16.37 -8.20
N LYS A 17 6.09 16.63 -6.91
CA LYS A 17 5.19 17.42 -6.04
C LYS A 17 5.00 18.84 -6.58
N GLU A 18 6.07 19.54 -6.99
CA GLU A 18 6.00 20.86 -7.60
C GLU A 18 5.14 20.88 -8.87
N LYS A 19 5.04 19.75 -9.58
CA LYS A 19 4.17 19.59 -10.77
C LYS A 19 2.74 19.18 -10.42
N GLY A 20 2.38 19.04 -9.14
CA GLY A 20 1.05 18.64 -8.68
C GLY A 20 0.72 17.18 -8.93
N LEU A 21 1.73 16.31 -9.07
CA LEU A 21 1.52 14.88 -9.26
C LEU A 21 1.25 14.20 -7.91
N TYR A 22 0.32 13.21 -7.92
CA TYR A 22 0.13 12.28 -6.82
C TYR A 22 1.23 11.22 -6.85
N ILE A 23 1.94 11.04 -5.73
CA ILE A 23 3.15 10.23 -5.68
C ILE A 23 2.88 8.93 -4.92
N ILE A 24 3.06 7.82 -5.61
CA ILE A 24 3.05 6.47 -5.01
C ILE A 24 4.50 5.98 -4.94
N LEU A 25 5.05 5.83 -3.75
CA LEU A 25 6.38 5.26 -3.55
C LEU A 25 6.28 3.74 -3.34
N ASP A 26 6.87 2.99 -4.25
CA ASP A 26 6.79 1.53 -4.24
C ASP A 26 7.87 0.91 -3.34
N VAL A 27 7.58 0.81 -2.04
CA VAL A 27 8.50 0.35 -1.00
C VAL A 27 8.19 -1.05 -0.46
N LYS A 28 6.94 -1.51 -0.61
CA LYS A 28 6.46 -2.84 -0.17
C LYS A 28 6.88 -3.20 1.26
N ARG A 29 6.79 -2.23 2.19
CA ARG A 29 7.23 -2.42 3.58
C ARG A 29 6.35 -3.41 4.32
N ASN A 30 6.99 -4.13 5.23
CA ASN A 30 6.36 -5.13 6.08
C ASN A 30 7.24 -5.36 7.30
N ASP A 31 6.68 -5.21 8.50
CA ASP A 31 7.33 -5.55 9.77
C ASP A 31 6.30 -5.65 10.89
N ILE A 32 6.74 -6.04 12.08
CA ILE A 32 5.91 -6.06 13.28
C ILE A 32 5.76 -4.67 13.89
N GLY A 33 4.72 -4.48 14.69
CA GLY A 33 4.28 -3.31 15.44
C GLY A 33 5.21 -2.08 15.45
N SER A 34 6.20 -2.04 16.33
CA SER A 34 7.09 -0.88 16.51
C SER A 34 7.94 -0.55 15.27
N THR A 35 8.41 -1.57 14.55
CA THR A 35 9.16 -1.38 13.32
C THR A 35 8.25 -0.93 12.18
N ALA A 36 7.03 -1.49 12.09
CA ALA A 36 6.01 -1.00 11.15
C ALA A 36 5.65 0.46 11.42
N GLU A 37 5.56 0.88 12.69
CA GLU A 37 5.37 2.29 13.06
C GLU A 37 6.53 3.17 12.60
N ALA A 38 7.77 2.73 12.76
CA ALA A 38 8.94 3.45 12.30
C ALA A 38 8.96 3.60 10.77
N TYR A 39 8.59 2.54 10.03
CA TYR A 39 8.44 2.61 8.57
C TYR A 39 7.31 3.56 8.17
N SER A 40 6.16 3.51 8.83
CA SER A 40 5.04 4.40 8.53
C SER A 40 5.44 5.87 8.72
N LYS A 41 6.05 6.21 9.84
CA LYS A 41 6.57 7.56 10.11
C LYS A 41 7.60 8.02 9.07
N ALA A 42 8.49 7.11 8.63
CA ALA A 42 9.53 7.43 7.64
C ALA A 42 8.97 7.78 6.26
N TYR A 43 7.82 7.25 5.88
CA TYR A 43 7.27 7.43 4.53
C TYR A 43 5.97 8.24 4.48
N LEU A 44 5.08 8.10 5.46
CA LEU A 44 3.77 8.73 5.45
C LEU A 44 3.58 9.76 6.56
N GLY A 45 4.26 9.53 7.67
CA GLY A 45 4.12 10.32 8.88
C GLY A 45 5.16 11.41 9.01
N LYS A 46 5.39 11.77 10.27
CA LYS A 46 6.38 12.76 10.66
C LYS A 46 7.27 12.22 11.77
N VAL A 47 8.48 12.73 11.83
CA VAL A 47 9.45 12.43 12.88
C VAL A 47 9.87 13.71 13.59
N ASP A 48 10.11 13.61 14.89
CA ASP A 48 10.72 14.68 15.67
C ASP A 48 12.23 14.45 15.76
N ILE A 49 12.98 15.47 15.39
CA ILE A 49 14.44 15.48 15.53
C ILE A 49 14.80 16.73 16.34
N ASP A 50 15.21 16.51 17.59
CA ASP A 50 15.60 17.59 18.53
C ASP A 50 14.52 18.69 18.69
N GLY A 51 13.24 18.30 18.75
CA GLY A 51 12.11 19.21 18.89
C GLY A 51 11.65 19.88 17.58
N VAL A 52 12.20 19.45 16.44
CA VAL A 52 11.78 19.91 15.12
C VAL A 52 11.03 18.77 14.42
N GLU A 53 9.74 18.99 14.16
CA GLU A 53 8.92 18.05 13.39
C GLU A 53 9.26 18.17 11.90
N CYS A 54 9.59 17.06 11.28
CA CYS A 54 9.85 16.99 9.84
C CYS A 54 9.13 15.82 9.18
N GLU A 55 8.79 15.98 7.90
CA GLU A 55 8.25 14.94 7.02
C GLU A 55 9.44 14.37 6.22
N PRO A 56 9.91 13.14 6.54
CA PRO A 56 11.13 12.61 5.91
C PRO A 56 10.95 12.35 4.42
N CYS A 57 9.75 11.93 4.01
CA CYS A 57 9.45 11.58 2.63
C CYS A 57 8.07 12.14 2.24
N PRO A 58 7.98 13.23 1.46
CA PRO A 58 6.73 13.90 1.17
C PRO A 58 5.93 13.21 0.04
N VAL A 59 5.63 11.91 0.19
CA VAL A 59 4.81 11.14 -0.74
C VAL A 59 3.35 11.08 -0.30
N ASP A 60 2.46 10.74 -1.20
CA ASP A 60 1.02 10.68 -0.93
C ASP A 60 0.58 9.26 -0.57
N CYS A 61 1.33 8.24 -1.05
CA CYS A 61 0.97 6.85 -0.90
C CYS A 61 2.20 5.95 -0.93
N VAL A 62 2.13 4.81 -0.23
CA VAL A 62 3.14 3.75 -0.32
C VAL A 62 2.52 2.37 -0.55
N THR A 63 3.32 1.44 -1.08
CA THR A 63 2.94 0.03 -1.12
C THR A 63 3.40 -0.69 0.14
N VAL A 64 2.59 -1.62 0.64
CA VAL A 64 2.86 -2.43 1.84
C VAL A 64 2.61 -3.90 1.58
N ASN A 65 3.30 -4.78 2.32
CA ASN A 65 3.08 -6.21 2.24
C ASN A 65 2.28 -6.65 3.48
N PRO A 66 1.08 -7.25 3.33
CA PRO A 66 0.19 -7.58 4.44
C PRO A 66 0.51 -8.92 5.12
N TYR A 67 1.60 -9.59 4.77
CA TYR A 67 1.90 -10.95 5.22
C TYR A 67 1.90 -11.13 6.74
N LEU A 68 2.26 -10.11 7.52
CA LEU A 68 2.26 -10.15 8.99
C LEU A 68 0.90 -9.77 9.63
N GLY A 69 -0.13 -9.51 8.83
CA GLY A 69 -1.47 -9.24 9.35
C GLY A 69 -1.69 -7.81 9.83
N THR A 70 -2.74 -7.63 10.65
CA THR A 70 -3.27 -6.32 11.03
C THR A 70 -2.28 -5.46 11.81
N ASP A 71 -1.55 -6.03 12.76
CA ASP A 71 -0.58 -5.29 13.57
C ASP A 71 0.59 -4.72 12.76
N GLY A 72 0.96 -5.36 11.65
CA GLY A 72 1.93 -4.84 10.69
C GLY A 72 1.38 -3.75 9.76
N ILE A 73 0.06 -3.65 9.59
CA ILE A 73 -0.59 -2.69 8.69
C ILE A 73 -1.21 -1.50 9.45
N GLN A 74 -1.69 -1.72 10.66
CA GLN A 74 -2.40 -0.69 11.44
C GLN A 74 -1.61 0.61 11.63
N PRO A 75 -0.28 0.62 11.87
CA PRO A 75 0.49 1.86 11.95
C PRO A 75 0.36 2.72 10.68
N PHE A 76 0.43 2.10 9.49
CA PHE A 76 0.24 2.81 8.22
C PHE A 76 -1.17 3.35 8.06
N VAL A 77 -2.21 2.59 8.46
CA VAL A 77 -3.60 3.04 8.43
C VAL A 77 -3.81 4.25 9.35
N ASN A 78 -3.18 4.26 10.51
CA ASN A 78 -3.25 5.37 11.45
C ASN A 78 -2.64 6.65 10.85
N ASP A 79 -1.47 6.55 10.23
CA ASP A 79 -0.81 7.68 9.56
C ASP A 79 -1.58 8.13 8.32
N CYS A 80 -2.22 7.22 7.56
CA CYS A 80 -3.13 7.60 6.48
C CYS A 80 -4.25 8.50 6.97
N LYS A 81 -4.87 8.18 8.10
CA LYS A 81 -5.95 8.98 8.70
C LYS A 81 -5.44 10.32 9.26
N THR A 82 -4.25 10.32 9.85
CA THR A 82 -3.69 11.50 10.52
C THR A 82 -3.16 12.53 9.52
N PHE A 83 -2.53 12.08 8.44
CA PHE A 83 -1.79 12.92 7.50
C PHE A 83 -2.39 12.97 6.09
N ASP A 84 -3.62 12.46 5.91
CA ASP A 84 -4.32 12.39 4.60
C ASP A 84 -3.46 11.67 3.53
N LYS A 85 -2.93 10.53 3.88
CA LYS A 85 -2.12 9.66 3.03
C LYS A 85 -2.89 8.39 2.65
N ALA A 86 -2.27 7.53 1.83
CA ALA A 86 -2.86 6.25 1.44
C ALA A 86 -1.81 5.13 1.39
N ILE A 87 -2.31 3.89 1.34
CA ILE A 87 -1.48 2.70 1.09
C ILE A 87 -2.12 1.80 0.05
N PHE A 88 -1.28 1.03 -0.66
CA PHE A 88 -1.70 -0.12 -1.45
C PHE A 88 -1.09 -1.40 -0.87
N ALA A 89 -1.94 -2.30 -0.35
CA ALA A 89 -1.51 -3.60 0.13
C ALA A 89 -1.43 -4.63 -1.02
N LEU A 90 -0.42 -5.49 -1.00
CA LEU A 90 -0.29 -6.57 -1.98
C LEU A 90 -1.41 -7.60 -1.77
N VAL A 91 -2.28 -7.80 -2.76
CA VAL A 91 -3.37 -8.78 -2.70
C VAL A 91 -3.16 -9.88 -3.72
N LYS A 92 -3.12 -9.53 -5.01
CA LYS A 92 -2.80 -10.47 -6.09
C LYS A 92 -1.78 -9.84 -7.02
N THR A 93 -0.60 -10.42 -7.07
CA THR A 93 0.50 -9.87 -7.84
C THR A 93 0.58 -10.50 -9.25
N SER A 94 1.26 -9.83 -10.19
CA SER A 94 1.28 -10.22 -11.61
C SER A 94 2.43 -11.16 -11.98
N ASN A 95 3.37 -11.42 -11.06
CA ASN A 95 4.55 -12.25 -11.32
C ASN A 95 4.19 -13.74 -11.50
N PRO A 96 4.94 -14.51 -12.30
CA PRO A 96 4.64 -15.90 -12.61
C PRO A 96 4.49 -16.80 -11.37
N SER A 97 5.32 -16.63 -10.34
CA SER A 97 5.29 -17.43 -9.11
C SER A 97 4.20 -17.00 -8.10
N SER A 98 3.36 -16.05 -8.43
CA SER A 98 2.32 -15.56 -7.49
C SER A 98 1.37 -16.67 -7.04
N GLY A 99 1.13 -17.67 -7.89
CA GLY A 99 0.26 -18.80 -7.58
C GLY A 99 0.82 -19.77 -6.53
N GLU A 100 2.13 -19.80 -6.30
CA GLU A 100 2.74 -20.69 -5.30
C GLU A 100 2.22 -20.46 -3.88
N LEU A 101 1.83 -19.22 -3.57
CA LEU A 101 1.24 -18.86 -2.28
C LEU A 101 -0.19 -18.33 -2.45
N GLN A 102 -0.38 -17.37 -3.34
CA GLN A 102 -1.61 -16.59 -3.39
C GLN A 102 -2.82 -17.38 -3.86
N ASP A 103 -2.64 -18.38 -4.74
CA ASP A 103 -3.70 -19.24 -5.27
C ASP A 103 -3.96 -20.49 -4.42
N LEU A 104 -3.24 -20.70 -3.32
CA LEU A 104 -3.51 -21.80 -2.40
C LEU A 104 -4.90 -21.62 -1.76
N LEU A 105 -5.61 -22.75 -1.59
CA LEU A 105 -6.93 -22.79 -0.94
C LEU A 105 -6.78 -22.93 0.57
N VAL A 106 -7.57 -22.15 1.28
CA VAL A 106 -7.81 -22.26 2.74
C VAL A 106 -9.31 -22.45 2.92
N GLY A 107 -9.74 -23.69 3.07
CA GLY A 107 -11.15 -24.05 2.91
C GLY A 107 -11.58 -23.88 1.44
N ASP A 108 -12.63 -23.10 1.21
CA ASP A 108 -13.19 -22.85 -0.12
C ASP A 108 -12.70 -21.50 -0.72
N GLU A 109 -11.77 -20.80 -0.07
CA GLU A 109 -11.29 -19.50 -0.51
C GLU A 109 -9.78 -19.50 -0.74
N HIS A 110 -9.34 -18.74 -1.73
CA HIS A 110 -7.91 -18.54 -1.98
C HIS A 110 -7.27 -17.61 -0.95
N ILE A 111 -5.94 -17.72 -0.75
CA ILE A 111 -5.19 -16.82 0.14
C ILE A 111 -5.37 -15.36 -0.29
N TYR A 112 -5.33 -15.05 -1.60
CA TYR A 112 -5.54 -13.68 -2.07
C TYR A 112 -6.93 -13.12 -1.71
N GLU A 113 -7.96 -13.96 -1.63
CA GLU A 113 -9.31 -13.56 -1.20
C GLU A 113 -9.37 -13.26 0.29
N LYS A 114 -8.68 -14.08 1.12
CA LYS A 114 -8.51 -13.81 2.56
C LYS A 114 -7.79 -12.49 2.81
N VAL A 115 -6.72 -12.21 2.06
CA VAL A 115 -6.00 -10.93 2.15
C VAL A 115 -6.91 -9.78 1.72
N ALA A 116 -7.71 -9.94 0.66
CA ALA A 116 -8.66 -8.93 0.22
C ALA A 116 -9.72 -8.59 1.29
N GLN A 117 -10.21 -9.60 2.03
CA GLN A 117 -11.13 -9.40 3.16
C GLN A 117 -10.48 -8.55 4.26
N CYS A 118 -9.20 -8.81 4.58
CA CYS A 118 -8.43 -7.99 5.52
C CYS A 118 -8.30 -6.55 5.02
N VAL A 119 -7.92 -6.36 3.76
CA VAL A 119 -7.81 -5.02 3.14
C VAL A 119 -9.13 -4.28 3.20
N ASN A 120 -10.26 -4.93 2.87
CA ASN A 120 -11.57 -4.31 2.96
C ASN A 120 -11.89 -3.85 4.38
N LYS A 121 -11.59 -4.69 5.38
CA LYS A 121 -11.79 -4.35 6.80
C LYS A 121 -10.93 -3.13 7.22
N TRP A 122 -9.66 -3.10 6.86
CA TRP A 122 -8.78 -1.96 7.17
C TRP A 122 -9.22 -0.69 6.45
N ASN A 123 -9.82 -0.84 5.26
CA ASN A 123 -10.29 0.29 4.48
C ASN A 123 -11.55 0.97 5.07
N GLU A 124 -12.41 0.22 5.76
CA GLU A 124 -13.69 0.72 6.29
C GLU A 124 -13.53 1.95 7.18
N GLU A 125 -12.49 2.00 8.00
CA GLU A 125 -12.23 3.13 8.90
C GLU A 125 -11.58 4.35 8.23
N THR A 126 -11.27 4.25 6.93
CA THR A 126 -10.60 5.31 6.14
C THR A 126 -11.48 5.88 5.02
N ILE A 127 -12.75 5.44 4.92
CA ILE A 127 -13.63 5.86 3.83
C ILE A 127 -13.91 7.37 3.94
N GLY A 128 -13.53 8.09 2.88
CA GLY A 128 -13.69 9.53 2.78
C GLY A 128 -14.95 9.96 2.02
N LYS A 129 -15.07 11.26 1.75
CA LYS A 129 -16.20 11.87 1.04
C LYS A 129 -16.43 11.35 -0.36
N SER A 130 -15.39 10.83 -1.01
CA SER A 130 -15.48 10.22 -2.35
C SER A 130 -16.21 8.87 -2.36
N GLY A 131 -16.47 8.28 -1.18
CA GLY A 131 -16.98 6.93 -1.04
C GLY A 131 -15.92 5.83 -1.14
N TYR A 132 -14.65 6.20 -1.34
CA TYR A 132 -13.49 5.31 -1.32
C TYR A 132 -12.61 5.60 -0.10
N GLY A 133 -11.87 4.59 0.35
CA GLY A 133 -10.95 4.72 1.49
C GLY A 133 -9.49 4.80 1.07
N ALA A 134 -8.64 5.04 2.05
CA ALA A 134 -7.19 5.22 1.88
C ALA A 134 -6.40 3.91 1.78
N VAL A 135 -7.05 2.76 2.03
CA VAL A 135 -6.42 1.45 1.91
C VAL A 135 -6.85 0.80 0.59
N GLY A 136 -5.96 0.86 -0.38
CA GLY A 136 -6.10 0.22 -1.69
C GLY A 136 -5.44 -1.15 -1.75
N ALA A 137 -5.56 -1.80 -2.91
CA ALA A 137 -5.01 -3.11 -3.18
C ALA A 137 -4.18 -3.14 -4.46
N VAL A 138 -3.04 -3.83 -4.43
CA VAL A 138 -2.32 -4.20 -5.66
C VAL A 138 -3.00 -5.44 -6.23
N VAL A 139 -3.55 -5.31 -7.44
CA VAL A 139 -4.28 -6.38 -8.15
C VAL A 139 -3.72 -6.46 -9.58
N GLY A 140 -2.93 -7.48 -9.86
CA GLY A 140 -2.25 -7.66 -11.15
C GLY A 140 -3.24 -7.76 -12.33
N ALA A 141 -2.86 -7.19 -13.47
CA ALA A 141 -3.65 -7.20 -14.69
C ALA A 141 -3.70 -8.58 -15.38
N THR A 142 -2.79 -9.49 -15.03
CA THR A 142 -2.59 -10.79 -15.69
C THR A 142 -3.83 -11.69 -15.61
N TYR A 143 -4.64 -11.56 -14.55
CA TYR A 143 -5.79 -12.42 -14.28
C TYR A 143 -7.07 -11.59 -14.06
N PRO A 144 -7.73 -11.09 -15.12
CA PRO A 144 -8.88 -10.19 -15.00
C PRO A 144 -10.09 -10.79 -14.29
N GLU A 145 -10.28 -12.11 -14.35
CA GLU A 145 -11.40 -12.77 -13.64
C GLU A 145 -11.21 -12.71 -12.12
N GLN A 146 -9.96 -12.84 -11.63
CA GLN A 146 -9.65 -12.67 -10.22
C GLN A 146 -9.91 -11.22 -9.78
N ALA A 147 -9.59 -10.24 -10.62
CA ALA A 147 -9.88 -8.83 -10.34
C ALA A 147 -11.38 -8.56 -10.17
N LYS A 148 -12.26 -9.26 -10.91
CA LYS A 148 -13.73 -9.17 -10.74
C LYS A 148 -14.17 -9.70 -9.38
N VAL A 149 -13.61 -10.82 -8.93
CA VAL A 149 -13.86 -11.38 -7.59
C VAL A 149 -13.41 -10.40 -6.53
N LEU A 150 -12.17 -9.91 -6.64
CA LEU A 150 -11.58 -8.97 -5.70
C LEU A 150 -12.35 -7.65 -5.61
N ARG A 151 -12.90 -7.15 -6.74
CA ARG A 151 -13.75 -5.95 -6.72
C ARG A 151 -15.02 -6.15 -5.91
N LYS A 152 -15.61 -7.35 -5.90
CA LYS A 152 -16.78 -7.65 -5.07
C LYS A 152 -16.43 -7.65 -3.58
N ILE A 153 -15.23 -8.15 -3.22
CA ILE A 153 -14.77 -8.19 -1.83
C ILE A 153 -14.38 -6.79 -1.35
N MET A 154 -13.75 -5.99 -2.22
CA MET A 154 -13.23 -4.65 -1.91
C MET A 154 -13.90 -3.56 -2.75
N PRO A 155 -15.21 -3.31 -2.57
CA PRO A 155 -15.97 -2.41 -3.45
C PRO A 155 -15.52 -0.94 -3.35
N LYS A 156 -14.92 -0.55 -2.22
CA LYS A 156 -14.53 0.83 -1.90
C LYS A 156 -13.00 1.04 -1.81
N SER A 157 -12.20 0.10 -2.28
CA SER A 157 -10.74 0.22 -2.35
C SER A 157 -10.29 0.59 -3.76
N TYR A 158 -9.33 1.49 -3.87
CA TYR A 158 -8.62 1.70 -5.14
C TYR A 158 -7.78 0.48 -5.50
N PHE A 159 -7.64 0.19 -6.79
CA PHE A 159 -6.77 -0.86 -7.29
C PHE A 159 -5.58 -0.26 -8.02
N LEU A 160 -4.39 -0.62 -7.60
CA LEU A 160 -3.15 -0.43 -8.34
C LEU A 160 -2.93 -1.68 -9.19
N VAL A 161 -2.96 -1.52 -10.52
CA VAL A 161 -3.03 -2.64 -11.47
C VAL A 161 -1.73 -2.74 -12.29
N PRO A 162 -0.69 -3.40 -11.76
CA PRO A 162 0.56 -3.61 -12.50
C PRO A 162 0.40 -4.67 -13.60
N GLY A 163 1.27 -4.61 -14.62
CA GLY A 163 1.31 -5.60 -15.69
C GLY A 163 0.23 -5.42 -16.76
N TYR A 164 -0.32 -4.21 -16.92
CA TYR A 164 -1.23 -3.89 -18.02
C TYR A 164 -0.44 -3.70 -19.31
N GLY A 165 -0.82 -4.44 -20.36
CA GLY A 165 -0.11 -4.48 -21.64
C GLY A 165 0.76 -5.72 -21.80
N ALA A 166 1.87 -5.61 -22.55
CA ALA A 166 2.82 -6.71 -22.71
C ALA A 166 3.73 -6.84 -21.48
N GLN A 167 3.57 -7.92 -20.76
CA GLN A 167 4.42 -8.29 -19.62
C GLN A 167 4.91 -9.74 -19.77
#